data_e57b5102329d412ae89e536860742e18
#
_entry.id   e57b5102329d412ae89e536860742e18
#
_cell.length_a   1.000
_cell.length_b   1.000
_cell.length_c   1.000
_cell.angle_alpha   90.00
_cell.angle_beta   90.00
_cell.angle_gamma   90.00
#
_symmetry.space_group_name_H-M   'P 1'
#
loop_
_entity.id
_entity.type
_entity.pdbx_description
1 polymer ?
#
loop_
_entity_poly.entity_id
_entity_poly.type
_entity_poly.pdbx_seq_one_letter_code
_entity_poly.pdbx_strand_id
1 'polypeptide(L)'
;PGAPVRQALIDAGIGEDVYGSFEDGMLQPMFSIVAKNADESDQTRFVQIIEETLQKLVKEGLNQDSLLAGINSAEFRFREADYGQFPKGLLYGLQCMESWLFDDTKPFIHLECLDTLQFLREQIKTGYFEDLIQKYLLDNAHGAVVVVAPEKGLNRAKEQEKKKKL
;
A
#
# COMPACT_ATOMS: atom_id res chain seq x y z
N PRO A 1 2.24 -12.53 -7.75
CA PRO A 1 3.29 -12.47 -8.75
C PRO A 1 3.05 -11.24 -9.62
N GLY A 2 4.06 -10.42 -9.90
CA GLY A 2 4.00 -9.45 -10.98
C GLY A 2 3.62 -8.02 -10.64
N ALA A 3 3.70 -7.56 -9.40
CA ALA A 3 3.67 -6.12 -9.15
C ALA A 3 4.94 -5.48 -9.77
N PRO A 4 4.83 -4.63 -10.81
CA PRO A 4 5.96 -4.15 -11.58
C PRO A 4 7.06 -3.50 -10.73
N VAL A 5 6.68 -2.65 -9.77
CA VAL A 5 7.64 -1.98 -8.88
C VAL A 5 8.37 -3.00 -7.99
N ARG A 6 7.64 -3.98 -7.44
CA ARG A 6 8.25 -5.04 -6.64
C ARG A 6 9.27 -5.83 -7.45
N GLN A 7 8.90 -6.20 -8.68
CA GLN A 7 9.80 -6.96 -9.56
C GLN A 7 11.04 -6.16 -9.93
N ALA A 8 10.89 -4.88 -10.28
CA ALA A 8 12.00 -4.01 -10.63
C ALA A 8 13.01 -3.85 -9.48
N LEU A 9 12.53 -3.72 -8.24
CA LEU A 9 13.39 -3.64 -7.06
C LEU A 9 14.11 -4.96 -6.77
N ILE A 10 13.43 -6.09 -6.92
CA ILE A 10 14.04 -7.42 -6.76
C ILE A 10 15.10 -7.67 -7.83
N ASP A 11 14.81 -7.37 -9.10
CA ASP A 11 15.74 -7.54 -10.22
C ASP A 11 16.98 -6.64 -10.07
N ALA A 12 16.81 -5.48 -9.42
CA ALA A 12 17.90 -4.59 -9.07
C ALA A 12 18.71 -5.03 -7.84
N GLY A 13 18.28 -6.08 -7.14
CA GLY A 13 18.94 -6.58 -5.93
C GLY A 13 18.74 -5.69 -4.70
N ILE A 14 17.70 -4.84 -4.68
CA ILE A 14 17.42 -3.95 -3.55
C ILE A 14 16.55 -4.67 -2.53
N GLY A 15 17.17 -4.99 -1.40
CA GLY A 15 16.55 -5.70 -0.29
C GLY A 15 16.31 -7.19 -0.58
N GLU A 16 16.06 -7.93 0.48
CA GLU A 16 15.72 -9.36 0.42
C GLU A 16 14.21 -9.60 0.25
N ASP A 17 13.39 -8.65 0.70
CA ASP A 17 11.94 -8.67 0.53
C ASP A 17 11.41 -7.27 0.27
N VAL A 18 10.46 -7.18 -0.66
CA VAL A 18 9.81 -5.92 -1.06
C VAL A 18 8.29 -6.10 -0.99
N TYR A 19 7.63 -5.20 -0.30
CA TYR A 19 6.17 -5.17 -0.24
C TYR A 19 5.65 -3.73 -0.25
N GLY A 20 4.38 -3.58 -0.63
CA GLY A 20 3.66 -2.32 -0.53
C GLY A 20 2.43 -2.47 0.33
N SER A 21 2.01 -1.40 0.98
CA SER A 21 0.75 -1.32 1.69
C SER A 21 0.02 -0.02 1.35
N PHE A 22 -1.28 -0.05 1.50
CA PHE A 22 -2.16 1.11 1.42
C PHE A 22 -2.96 1.17 2.71
N GLU A 23 -2.77 2.24 3.46
CA GLU A 23 -3.44 2.49 4.73
C GLU A 23 -4.53 3.53 4.50
N ASP A 24 -5.78 3.09 4.47
CA ASP A 24 -6.97 3.89 4.21
C ASP A 24 -7.80 4.20 5.46
N GLY A 25 -7.50 3.56 6.59
CA GLY A 25 -8.19 3.77 7.88
C GLY A 25 -7.83 5.09 8.59
N MET A 26 -7.30 6.09 7.88
CA MET A 26 -6.94 7.39 8.43
C MET A 26 -7.42 8.52 7.52
N LEU A 27 -7.51 9.76 8.07
CA LEU A 27 -8.03 10.92 7.34
C LEU A 27 -7.28 11.21 6.03
N GLN A 28 -5.97 10.99 6.01
CA GLN A 28 -5.15 11.08 4.81
C GLN A 28 -4.55 9.71 4.53
N PRO A 29 -5.06 8.99 3.52
CA PRO A 29 -4.54 7.68 3.16
C PRO A 29 -3.06 7.72 2.81
N MET A 30 -2.34 6.65 3.13
CA MET A 30 -0.92 6.54 2.86
C MET A 30 -0.62 5.29 2.03
N PHE A 31 0.12 5.48 0.93
CA PHE A 31 0.70 4.39 0.17
C PHE A 31 2.19 4.26 0.52
N SER A 32 2.65 3.06 0.84
CA SER A 32 4.04 2.81 1.17
C SER A 32 4.64 1.66 0.37
N ILE A 33 5.94 1.78 0.08
CA ILE A 33 6.75 0.71 -0.49
C ILE A 33 7.93 0.51 0.46
N VAL A 34 8.14 -0.74 0.87
CA VAL A 34 9.16 -1.09 1.86
C VAL A 34 10.09 -2.15 1.28
N ALA A 35 11.40 -1.89 1.31
CA ALA A 35 12.43 -2.89 1.09
C ALA A 35 13.07 -3.27 2.43
N LYS A 36 13.02 -4.56 2.78
CA LYS A 36 13.66 -5.09 3.98
C LYS A 36 15.05 -5.60 3.67
N ASN A 37 15.94 -5.47 4.64
CA ASN A 37 17.32 -5.91 4.54
C ASN A 37 18.04 -5.34 3.29
N ALA A 38 17.73 -4.08 2.96
CA ALA A 38 18.41 -3.32 1.94
C ALA A 38 19.65 -2.63 2.51
N ASP A 39 20.64 -2.38 1.67
CA ASP A 39 21.80 -1.59 2.04
C ASP A 39 21.41 -0.10 2.13
N GLU A 40 21.92 0.61 3.14
CA GLU A 40 21.67 2.03 3.31
C GLU A 40 22.15 2.86 2.09
N SER A 41 23.19 2.40 1.41
CA SER A 41 23.71 3.02 0.19
C SER A 41 22.74 2.96 -0.99
N ASP A 42 21.77 2.04 -0.99
CA ASP A 42 20.77 1.88 -2.04
C ASP A 42 19.60 2.87 -1.97
N GLN A 43 19.54 3.75 -0.98
CA GLN A 43 18.42 4.68 -0.78
C GLN A 43 18.06 5.47 -2.03
N THR A 44 19.05 6.09 -2.69
CA THR A 44 18.81 6.88 -3.90
C THR A 44 18.35 6.01 -5.06
N ARG A 45 18.96 4.84 -5.23
CA ARG A 45 18.63 3.88 -6.27
C ARG A 45 17.24 3.29 -6.08
N PHE A 46 16.83 3.04 -4.84
CA PHE A 46 15.49 2.58 -4.49
C PHE A 46 14.41 3.55 -4.98
N VAL A 47 14.55 4.85 -4.67
CA VAL A 47 13.61 5.88 -5.11
C VAL A 47 13.59 5.99 -6.64
N GLN A 48 14.75 6.04 -7.26
CA GLN A 48 14.89 6.16 -8.73
C GLN A 48 14.18 5.00 -9.45
N ILE A 49 14.38 3.76 -9.03
CA ILE A 49 13.74 2.59 -9.66
C ILE A 49 12.21 2.65 -9.53
N ILE A 50 11.70 3.11 -8.38
CA ILE A 50 10.25 3.28 -8.19
C ILE A 50 9.72 4.32 -9.18
N GLU A 51 10.33 5.50 -9.23
CA GLU A 51 9.90 6.59 -10.11
C GLU A 51 9.97 6.19 -11.59
N GLU A 52 11.09 5.64 -12.05
CA GLU A 52 11.26 5.17 -13.42
C GLU A 52 10.25 4.09 -13.79
N THR A 53 9.97 3.16 -12.87
CA THR A 53 8.97 2.11 -13.10
C THR A 53 7.57 2.69 -13.20
N LEU A 54 7.19 3.60 -12.31
CA LEU A 54 5.88 4.25 -12.35
C LEU A 54 5.70 5.09 -13.61
N GLN A 55 6.73 5.87 -14.01
CA GLN A 55 6.72 6.65 -15.26
C GLN A 55 6.55 5.74 -16.49
N LYS A 56 7.24 4.60 -16.49
CA LYS A 56 7.10 3.60 -17.55
C LYS A 56 5.68 3.05 -17.63
N LEU A 57 5.06 2.72 -16.49
CA LEU A 57 3.70 2.22 -16.43
C LEU A 57 2.67 3.24 -16.95
N VAL A 58 2.84 4.52 -16.60
CA VAL A 58 1.97 5.59 -17.12
C VAL A 58 2.12 5.73 -18.64
N LYS A 59 3.34 5.62 -19.16
CA LYS A 59 3.61 5.79 -20.59
C LYS A 59 3.18 4.59 -21.45
N GLU A 60 3.45 3.37 -20.97
CA GLU A 60 3.22 2.12 -21.74
C GLU A 60 1.86 1.48 -21.46
N GLY A 61 1.17 1.91 -20.40
CA GLY A 61 -0.06 1.33 -19.91
C GLY A 61 0.15 0.16 -18.94
N LEU A 62 -0.86 -0.08 -18.10
CA LEU A 62 -0.89 -1.23 -17.19
C LEU A 62 -1.44 -2.48 -17.92
N ASN A 63 -1.03 -3.64 -17.42
CA ASN A 63 -1.56 -4.92 -17.91
C ASN A 63 -3.03 -5.07 -17.49
N GLN A 64 -3.94 -5.04 -18.47
CA GLN A 64 -5.39 -5.08 -18.26
C GLN A 64 -5.87 -6.37 -17.60
N ASP A 65 -5.27 -7.51 -17.92
CA ASP A 65 -5.63 -8.80 -17.31
C ASP A 65 -5.23 -8.83 -15.83
N SER A 66 -4.11 -8.24 -15.48
CA SER A 66 -3.67 -8.10 -14.10
C SER A 66 -4.58 -7.16 -13.29
N LEU A 67 -5.03 -6.05 -13.88
CA LEU A 67 -6.01 -5.15 -13.27
C LEU A 67 -7.33 -5.87 -13.02
N LEU A 68 -7.85 -6.57 -14.04
CA LEU A 68 -9.08 -7.33 -13.92
C LEU A 68 -8.97 -8.44 -12.85
N ALA A 69 -7.86 -9.16 -12.82
CA ALA A 69 -7.62 -10.18 -11.80
C ALA A 69 -7.58 -9.58 -10.39
N GLY A 70 -6.98 -8.39 -10.23
CA GLY A 70 -6.97 -7.65 -8.97
C GLY A 70 -8.38 -7.26 -8.51
N ILE A 71 -9.19 -6.69 -9.41
CA ILE A 71 -10.58 -6.30 -9.11
C ILE A 71 -11.42 -7.55 -8.76
N ASN A 72 -11.30 -8.63 -9.52
CA ASN A 72 -12.03 -9.87 -9.24
C ASN A 72 -11.63 -10.46 -7.88
N SER A 73 -10.34 -10.43 -7.54
CA SER A 73 -9.86 -10.89 -6.25
C SER A 73 -10.36 -10.04 -5.07
N ALA A 74 -10.46 -8.71 -5.26
CA ALA A 74 -11.03 -7.80 -4.28
C ALA A 74 -12.54 -8.06 -4.09
N GLU A 75 -13.29 -8.20 -5.19
CA GLU A 75 -14.71 -8.52 -5.16
C GLU A 75 -14.98 -9.86 -4.48
N PHE A 76 -14.20 -10.88 -4.81
CA PHE A 76 -14.33 -12.20 -4.19
C PHE A 76 -14.15 -12.12 -2.67
N ARG A 77 -13.06 -11.49 -2.21
CA ARG A 77 -12.81 -11.31 -0.76
C ARG A 77 -13.93 -10.55 -0.07
N PHE A 78 -14.45 -9.52 -0.71
CA PHE A 78 -15.56 -8.73 -0.16
C PHE A 78 -16.85 -9.57 -0.04
N ARG A 79 -17.19 -10.35 -1.07
CA ARG A 79 -18.41 -11.19 -1.08
C ARG A 79 -18.33 -12.37 -0.12
N GLU A 80 -17.19 -13.05 -0.07
CA GLU A 80 -16.98 -14.18 0.84
C GLU A 80 -16.93 -13.73 2.31
N ALA A 81 -16.41 -12.54 2.56
CA ALA A 81 -16.22 -11.99 3.89
C ALA A 81 -15.61 -13.03 4.85
N ASP A 82 -14.62 -13.76 4.32
CA ASP A 82 -13.88 -14.75 5.10
C ASP A 82 -12.74 -14.05 5.83
N TYR A 83 -12.95 -13.84 7.10
CA TYR A 83 -11.99 -13.20 8.00
C TYR A 83 -11.30 -14.20 8.93
N GLY A 84 -11.33 -15.49 8.56
CA GLY A 84 -10.73 -16.57 9.34
C GLY A 84 -11.39 -16.71 10.72
N GLN A 85 -10.61 -16.53 11.78
CA GLN A 85 -11.10 -16.69 13.16
C GLN A 85 -11.80 -15.45 13.73
N PHE A 86 -11.79 -14.33 13.03
CA PHE A 86 -12.42 -13.11 13.53
C PHE A 86 -13.92 -13.07 13.23
N PRO A 87 -14.75 -12.66 14.20
CA PRO A 87 -16.18 -12.49 13.97
C PRO A 87 -16.45 -11.45 12.88
N LYS A 88 -17.28 -11.80 11.88
CA LYS A 88 -17.62 -10.91 10.76
C LYS A 88 -18.14 -9.55 11.23
N GLY A 89 -19.02 -9.54 12.24
CA GLY A 89 -19.57 -8.29 12.78
C GLY A 89 -18.52 -7.35 13.37
N LEU A 90 -17.46 -7.90 13.99
CA LEU A 90 -16.36 -7.09 14.49
C LEU A 90 -15.64 -6.40 13.34
N LEU A 91 -15.32 -7.12 12.27
CA LEU A 91 -14.58 -6.54 11.14
C LEU A 91 -15.43 -5.56 10.33
N TYR A 92 -16.71 -5.83 10.15
CA TYR A 92 -17.63 -4.83 9.58
C TYR A 92 -17.73 -3.57 10.45
N GLY A 93 -17.78 -3.73 11.78
CA GLY A 93 -17.73 -2.59 12.69
C GLY A 93 -16.46 -1.77 12.55
N LEU A 94 -15.29 -2.41 12.43
CA LEU A 94 -14.02 -1.72 12.20
C LEU A 94 -14.01 -1.00 10.85
N GLN A 95 -14.48 -1.62 9.78
CA GLN A 95 -14.60 -0.98 8.47
C GLN A 95 -15.53 0.25 8.50
N CYS A 96 -16.64 0.18 9.21
CA CYS A 96 -17.51 1.35 9.42
C CYS A 96 -16.78 2.49 10.12
N MET A 97 -15.91 2.18 11.09
CA MET A 97 -15.16 3.19 11.84
C MET A 97 -14.15 3.93 10.97
N GLU A 98 -13.64 3.33 9.88
CA GLU A 98 -12.67 3.96 8.96
C GLU A 98 -13.20 5.24 8.29
N SER A 99 -14.52 5.34 8.09
CA SER A 99 -15.16 6.58 7.61
C SER A 99 -15.91 7.32 8.70
N TRP A 100 -16.62 6.60 9.56
CA TRP A 100 -17.50 7.21 10.57
C TRP A 100 -16.77 8.11 11.56
N LEU A 101 -15.51 7.78 11.90
CA LEU A 101 -14.67 8.62 12.76
C LEU A 101 -14.39 10.01 12.17
N PHE A 102 -14.51 10.17 10.86
CA PHE A 102 -14.18 11.40 10.15
C PHE A 102 -15.40 12.09 9.54
N ASP A 103 -16.47 11.34 9.24
CA ASP A 103 -17.70 11.86 8.62
C ASP A 103 -18.92 11.07 9.11
N ASP A 104 -19.67 11.66 10.03
CA ASP A 104 -20.89 11.06 10.62
C ASP A 104 -21.96 10.74 9.58
N THR A 105 -21.92 11.36 8.42
CA THR A 105 -22.91 11.17 7.35
C THR A 105 -22.63 9.94 6.48
N LYS A 106 -21.44 9.32 6.63
CA LYS A 106 -20.98 8.21 5.78
C LYS A 106 -20.51 6.97 6.57
N PRO A 107 -21.31 6.46 7.53
CA PRO A 107 -20.85 5.37 8.39
C PRO A 107 -20.67 4.03 7.66
N PHE A 108 -21.30 3.83 6.49
CA PHE A 108 -21.33 2.55 5.79
C PHE A 108 -20.64 2.55 4.42
N ILE A 109 -19.98 3.64 4.03
CA ILE A 109 -19.40 3.78 2.68
C ILE A 109 -18.41 2.65 2.33
N HIS A 110 -17.66 2.16 3.31
CA HIS A 110 -16.72 1.04 3.12
C HIS A 110 -17.41 -0.33 2.97
N LEU A 111 -18.69 -0.43 3.30
CA LEU A 111 -19.50 -1.64 3.06
C LEU A 111 -20.23 -1.61 1.71
N GLU A 112 -20.21 -0.48 1.00
CA GLU A 112 -20.93 -0.25 -0.25
C GLU A 112 -19.96 -0.25 -1.46
N CYS A 113 -18.99 -1.19 -1.49
CA CYS A 113 -17.91 -1.15 -2.47
C CYS A 113 -18.23 -1.82 -3.81
N LEU A 114 -19.36 -2.51 -3.96
CA LEU A 114 -19.66 -3.27 -5.19
C LEU A 114 -19.79 -2.37 -6.43
N ASP A 115 -20.46 -1.23 -6.28
CA ASP A 115 -20.60 -0.25 -7.37
C ASP A 115 -19.24 0.35 -7.76
N THR A 116 -18.39 0.59 -6.76
CA THR A 116 -17.01 1.04 -7.00
C THR A 116 -16.20 -0.01 -7.75
N LEU A 117 -16.31 -1.28 -7.40
CA LEU A 117 -15.63 -2.37 -8.13
C LEU A 117 -16.13 -2.51 -9.57
N GLN A 118 -17.43 -2.33 -9.79
CA GLN A 118 -18.00 -2.30 -11.14
C GLN A 118 -17.46 -1.10 -11.94
N PHE A 119 -17.47 0.10 -11.35
CA PHE A 119 -16.88 1.28 -11.96
C PHE A 119 -15.41 1.04 -12.32
N LEU A 120 -14.57 0.53 -11.40
CA LEU A 120 -13.16 0.25 -11.67
C LEU A 120 -12.98 -0.75 -12.84
N ARG A 121 -13.86 -1.74 -12.97
CA ARG A 121 -13.84 -2.70 -14.07
C ARG A 121 -14.07 -2.02 -15.42
N GLU A 122 -14.98 -1.06 -15.47
CA GLU A 122 -15.25 -0.26 -16.67
C GLU A 122 -14.08 0.67 -17.03
N GLN A 123 -13.30 1.09 -16.03
CA GLN A 123 -12.18 1.99 -16.22
C GLN A 123 -10.88 1.30 -16.72
N ILE A 124 -10.81 -0.03 -16.78
CA ILE A 124 -9.58 -0.76 -17.17
C ILE A 124 -9.01 -0.29 -18.52
N LYS A 125 -9.87 0.13 -19.46
CA LYS A 125 -9.47 0.50 -20.83
C LYS A 125 -9.43 2.00 -21.08
N THR A 126 -9.62 2.84 -20.06
CA THR A 126 -9.78 4.28 -20.24
C THR A 126 -8.51 5.09 -19.93
N GLY A 127 -7.46 4.46 -19.39
CA GLY A 127 -6.29 5.15 -18.87
C GLY A 127 -6.46 5.67 -17.42
N TYR A 128 -7.59 5.39 -16.80
CA TYR A 128 -7.92 5.85 -15.46
C TYR A 128 -6.87 5.45 -14.40
N PHE A 129 -6.36 4.23 -14.48
CA PHE A 129 -5.36 3.74 -13.51
C PHE A 129 -4.00 4.40 -13.71
N GLU A 130 -3.62 4.69 -14.94
CA GLU A 130 -2.44 5.45 -15.31
C GLU A 130 -2.54 6.89 -14.78
N ASP A 131 -3.70 7.52 -14.93
CA ASP A 131 -3.97 8.86 -14.40
C ASP A 131 -3.90 8.89 -12.86
N LEU A 132 -4.35 7.83 -12.16
CA LEU A 132 -4.20 7.72 -10.71
C LEU A 132 -2.73 7.64 -10.30
N ILE A 133 -1.91 6.84 -11.00
CA ILE A 133 -0.46 6.76 -10.75
C ILE A 133 0.18 8.12 -10.96
N GLN A 134 -0.11 8.78 -12.09
CA GLN A 134 0.44 10.09 -12.38
C GLN A 134 0.10 11.09 -11.28
N LYS A 135 -1.20 11.23 -10.97
CA LYS A 135 -1.70 12.25 -10.05
C LYS A 135 -1.28 12.04 -8.60
N TYR A 136 -1.37 10.80 -8.12
CA TYR A 136 -1.25 10.52 -6.67
C TYR A 136 0.12 9.98 -6.27
N LEU A 137 0.92 9.47 -7.20
CA LEU A 137 2.24 8.93 -6.90
C LEU A 137 3.36 9.77 -7.51
N LEU A 138 3.28 10.14 -8.79
CA LEU A 138 4.35 10.89 -9.48
C LEU A 138 4.27 12.39 -9.23
N ASP A 139 3.09 12.99 -9.33
CA ASP A 139 2.89 14.44 -9.13
C ASP A 139 2.68 14.82 -7.65
N ASN A 140 2.74 13.86 -6.74
CA ASN A 140 2.50 14.08 -5.32
C ASN A 140 3.75 14.65 -4.63
N ALA A 141 3.64 15.88 -4.13
CA ALA A 141 4.70 16.52 -3.36
C ALA A 141 4.83 16.00 -1.91
N HIS A 142 3.84 15.24 -1.41
CA HIS A 142 3.83 14.68 -0.06
C HIS A 142 4.45 13.27 -0.04
N GLY A 143 5.74 13.20 -0.32
CA GLY A 143 6.52 11.97 -0.24
C GLY A 143 7.59 12.07 0.86
N ALA A 144 7.88 10.94 1.51
CA ALA A 144 8.96 10.82 2.47
C ALA A 144 9.71 9.50 2.27
N VAL A 145 11.02 9.55 2.43
CA VAL A 145 11.87 8.36 2.46
C VAL A 145 12.40 8.19 3.87
N VAL A 146 12.15 7.04 4.47
CA VAL A 146 12.58 6.72 5.83
C VAL A 146 13.51 5.51 5.78
N VAL A 147 14.72 5.68 6.29
CA VAL A 147 15.70 4.61 6.44
C VAL A 147 15.78 4.22 7.92
N VAL A 148 15.55 2.94 8.21
CA VAL A 148 15.66 2.38 9.55
C VAL A 148 16.89 1.49 9.58
N ALA A 149 18.00 2.02 10.09
CA ALA A 149 19.24 1.28 10.24
C ALA A 149 19.31 0.56 11.61
N PRO A 150 19.76 -0.71 11.68
CA PRO A 150 19.91 -1.41 12.94
C PRO A 150 21.11 -0.88 13.72
N GLU A 151 20.89 -0.56 15.00
CA GLU A 151 21.97 -0.18 15.92
C GLU A 151 22.25 -1.34 16.90
N LYS A 152 23.46 -1.91 16.78
CA LYS A 152 23.87 -3.03 17.62
C LYS A 152 23.97 -2.62 19.10
N GLY A 153 23.19 -3.27 19.94
CA GLY A 153 23.22 -3.05 21.39
C GLY A 153 22.24 -1.99 21.92
N LEU A 154 21.49 -1.30 21.03
CA LEU A 154 20.53 -0.25 21.41
C LEU A 154 19.49 -0.75 22.43
N ASN A 155 18.90 -1.92 22.21
CA ASN A 155 17.91 -2.49 23.13
C ASN A 155 18.50 -2.76 24.51
N ARG A 156 19.73 -3.27 24.58
CA ARG A 156 20.42 -3.54 25.84
C ARG A 156 20.71 -2.23 26.60
N ALA A 157 21.12 -1.17 25.89
CA ALA A 157 21.33 0.15 26.48
C ALA A 157 20.03 0.73 27.04
N LYS A 158 18.92 0.66 26.27
CA LYS A 158 17.60 1.11 26.72
C LYS A 158 17.07 0.33 27.92
N GLU A 159 17.29 -0.99 27.98
CA GLU A 159 16.93 -1.80 29.16
C GLU A 159 17.71 -1.42 30.39
N GLN A 160 19.01 -1.15 30.24
CA GLN A 160 19.84 -0.69 31.37
C GLN A 160 19.42 0.68 31.88
N GLU A 161 19.05 1.59 30.97
CA GLU A 161 18.53 2.90 31.33
C GLU A 161 17.19 2.80 32.09
N LYS A 162 16.28 1.95 31.61
CA LYS A 162 15.00 1.70 32.29
C LYS A 162 15.21 1.14 33.72
N LYS A 163 16.14 0.18 33.86
CA LYS A 163 16.49 -0.39 35.21
C LYS A 163 17.11 0.60 36.16
N LYS A 164 17.73 1.67 35.69
CA LYS A 164 18.28 2.73 36.52
C LYS A 164 17.24 3.77 36.98
N LYS A 165 16.08 3.82 36.27
CA LYS A 165 14.97 4.74 36.58
C LYS A 165 13.90 4.11 37.50
N LEU A 166 14.00 2.82 37.75
CA LEU A 166 13.20 2.05 38.71
C LEU A 166 13.97 1.91 40.06
#